data_b0480ac7fc0b06c436384737462cebf2
#
_entry.id   b0480ac7fc0b06c436384737462cebf2
#
_cell.length_a   1.000
_cell.length_b   1.000
_cell.length_c   1.000
_cell.angle_alpha   90.00
_cell.angle_beta   90.00
_cell.angle_gamma   90.00
#
_symmetry.space_group_name_H-M   'P 1'
#
loop_
_entity.id
_entity.type
_entity.pdbx_description
1 polymer ?
#
loop_
_entity_poly.entity_id
_entity_poly.type
_entity_poly.pdbx_seq_one_letter_code
_entity_poly.pdbx_strand_id
1 'polypeptide(L)'
;MGVNMNIHGFKIRLVIGYSPTNLSGSDSAKDEFYRTMKKVCNNRPKNHKLIVCGDFNAETSLVYDKTEFDGSYVMHQDDLCNDNGLRLKSFSRQFKLCMPQTYFIHPLDERYTWYSPDNKTKNVLDYVLTQRFVNQYIKECFVNPYLDFESDHRMIVTEIETPKDKRSRWTLKPVIIPKPDVKRLYEYQKEYLKRTSEEIIKRKTENPAA
;
A
#
# COMPACT_ATOMS: atom_id res chain seq x y z
N MET A 1 -2.98 10.21 -2.93
CA MET A 1 -3.65 10.16 -4.26
C MET A 1 -4.91 9.30 -4.17
N GLY A 2 -5.95 9.56 -4.97
CA GLY A 2 -7.16 8.72 -4.95
C GLY A 2 -7.69 8.45 -6.35
N VAL A 3 -7.99 7.17 -6.65
CA VAL A 3 -8.46 6.70 -7.96
C VAL A 3 -9.84 6.04 -7.81
N ASN A 4 -10.74 6.31 -8.74
CA ASN A 4 -12.02 5.63 -8.81
C ASN A 4 -11.93 4.50 -9.85
N MET A 5 -12.34 3.31 -9.46
CA MET A 5 -12.35 2.12 -10.31
C MET A 5 -13.75 1.51 -10.35
N ASN A 6 -14.08 0.89 -11.46
CA ASN A 6 -15.29 0.10 -11.62
C ASN A 6 -14.92 -1.25 -12.23
N ILE A 7 -14.98 -2.30 -11.45
CA ILE A 7 -14.64 -3.67 -11.85
C ILE A 7 -15.95 -4.45 -11.89
N HIS A 8 -16.49 -4.64 -13.08
CA HIS A 8 -17.76 -5.37 -13.31
C HIS A 8 -18.92 -4.90 -12.39
N GLY A 9 -19.08 -3.58 -12.24
CA GLY A 9 -20.11 -3.02 -11.36
C GLY A 9 -19.68 -2.86 -9.91
N PHE A 10 -18.59 -3.46 -9.48
CA PHE A 10 -17.99 -3.26 -8.17
C PHE A 10 -17.16 -1.98 -8.15
N LYS A 11 -17.74 -0.92 -7.58
CA LYS A 11 -17.14 0.43 -7.61
C LYS A 11 -16.27 0.65 -6.38
N ILE A 12 -15.01 1.01 -6.60
CA ILE A 12 -13.98 1.21 -5.58
C ILE A 12 -13.42 2.62 -5.68
N ARG A 13 -13.23 3.28 -4.54
CA ARG A 13 -12.32 4.40 -4.36
C ARG A 13 -11.05 3.84 -3.72
N LEU A 14 -9.98 3.75 -4.49
CA LEU A 14 -8.65 3.43 -4.00
C LEU A 14 -7.95 4.72 -3.61
N VAL A 15 -7.44 4.78 -2.38
CA VAL A 15 -6.65 5.89 -1.85
C VAL A 15 -5.28 5.37 -1.47
N ILE A 16 -4.23 6.03 -1.97
CA ILE A 16 -2.85 5.65 -1.71
C ILE A 16 -2.19 6.77 -0.90
N GLY A 17 -1.52 6.39 0.18
CA GLY A 17 -0.81 7.28 1.09
C GLY A 17 0.63 6.88 1.32
N TYR A 18 1.46 7.89 1.62
CA TYR A 18 2.81 7.74 2.14
C TYR A 18 2.94 8.69 3.34
N SER A 19 2.99 8.13 4.55
CA SER A 19 3.02 8.91 5.79
C SER A 19 4.44 9.42 6.10
N PRO A 20 4.58 10.59 6.72
CA PRO A 20 5.86 10.98 7.30
C PRO A 20 6.37 9.93 8.28
N THR A 21 7.69 9.76 8.35
CA THR A 21 8.32 8.80 9.27
C THR A 21 8.17 9.23 10.74
N ASN A 22 8.32 8.30 11.68
CA ASN A 22 8.30 8.65 13.11
C ASN A 22 9.56 9.40 13.56
N LEU A 23 10.69 9.22 12.87
CA LEU A 23 11.97 9.84 13.25
C LEU A 23 12.09 11.27 12.75
N SER A 24 11.68 11.54 11.52
CA SER A 24 11.86 12.84 10.85
C SER A 24 10.57 13.65 10.69
N GLY A 25 9.43 12.99 10.82
CA GLY A 25 8.12 13.63 10.67
C GLY A 25 7.68 14.33 11.94
N SER A 26 7.46 15.64 11.88
CA SER A 26 6.84 16.38 12.98
C SER A 26 5.38 15.96 13.17
N ASP A 27 4.83 16.15 14.37
CA ASP A 27 3.43 15.91 14.66
C ASP A 27 2.51 16.70 13.73
N SER A 28 2.86 17.95 13.41
CA SER A 28 2.14 18.79 12.47
C SER A 28 2.11 18.19 11.06
N ALA A 29 3.21 17.61 10.59
CA ALA A 29 3.26 16.96 9.27
C ALA A 29 2.40 15.69 9.24
N LYS A 30 2.42 14.89 10.31
CA LYS A 30 1.57 13.71 10.45
C LYS A 30 0.09 14.09 10.52
N ASP A 31 -0.25 15.14 11.28
CA ASP A 31 -1.63 15.64 11.37
C ASP A 31 -2.13 16.14 10.02
N GLU A 32 -1.31 16.86 9.25
CA GLU A 32 -1.64 17.31 7.90
C GLU A 32 -1.85 16.14 6.95
N PHE A 33 -0.99 15.11 7.03
CA PHE A 33 -1.13 13.90 6.24
C PHE A 33 -2.49 13.23 6.50
N TYR A 34 -2.83 12.93 7.77
CA TYR A 34 -4.10 12.29 8.09
C TYR A 34 -5.32 13.18 7.80
N ARG A 35 -5.19 14.51 7.94
CA ARG A 35 -6.23 15.47 7.53
C ARG A 35 -6.49 15.40 6.02
N THR A 36 -5.41 15.33 5.24
CA THR A 36 -5.49 15.20 3.77
C THR A 36 -6.09 13.85 3.37
N MET A 37 -5.65 12.75 4.00
CA MET A 37 -6.21 11.43 3.78
C MET A 37 -7.73 11.41 4.05
N LYS A 38 -8.18 12.02 5.15
CA LYS A 38 -9.61 12.15 5.49
C LYS A 38 -10.39 12.91 4.40
N LYS A 39 -9.84 14.01 3.89
CA LYS A 39 -10.46 14.76 2.78
C LYS A 39 -10.60 13.90 1.52
N VAL A 40 -9.54 13.19 1.14
CA VAL A 40 -9.54 12.33 -0.06
C VAL A 40 -10.53 11.16 0.09
N CYS A 41 -10.61 10.56 1.28
CA CYS A 41 -11.55 9.48 1.57
C CYS A 41 -13.01 9.96 1.58
N ASN A 42 -13.28 11.15 2.14
CA ASN A 42 -14.63 11.72 2.18
C ASN A 42 -15.11 12.19 0.80
N ASN A 43 -14.20 12.59 -0.08
CA ASN A 43 -14.52 13.00 -1.45
C ASN A 43 -14.72 11.80 -2.41
N ARG A 44 -15.15 10.64 -1.87
CA ARG A 44 -15.49 9.50 -2.71
C ARG A 44 -16.90 9.65 -3.28
N PRO A 45 -17.12 9.26 -4.53
CA PRO A 45 -18.47 9.26 -5.09
C PRO A 45 -19.40 8.31 -4.33
N LYS A 46 -20.69 8.64 -4.29
CA LYS A 46 -21.71 7.71 -3.74
C LYS A 46 -21.56 6.33 -4.37
N ASN A 47 -21.79 5.29 -3.59
CA ASN A 47 -21.71 3.88 -4.00
C ASN A 47 -20.29 3.33 -4.30
N HIS A 48 -19.23 4.13 -4.12
CA HIS A 48 -17.86 3.59 -4.16
C HIS A 48 -17.47 3.06 -2.78
N LYS A 49 -16.91 1.87 -2.76
CA LYS A 49 -16.32 1.27 -1.55
C LYS A 49 -14.90 1.80 -1.38
N LEU A 50 -14.50 2.04 -0.14
CA LEU A 50 -13.19 2.59 0.17
C LEU A 50 -12.19 1.46 0.39
N ILE A 51 -11.07 1.57 -0.30
CA ILE A 51 -9.82 0.84 -0.04
C ILE A 51 -8.73 1.89 0.12
N VAL A 52 -7.94 1.77 1.18
CA VAL A 52 -6.81 2.65 1.45
C VAL A 52 -5.56 1.77 1.57
N CYS A 53 -4.48 2.14 0.91
CA CYS A 53 -3.23 1.39 1.01
C CYS A 53 -2.02 2.32 0.95
N GLY A 54 -0.87 1.80 1.35
CA GLY A 54 0.40 2.51 1.27
C GLY A 54 1.32 2.26 2.44
N ASP A 55 2.42 2.97 2.45
CA ASP A 55 3.34 3.04 3.56
C ASP A 55 2.86 4.10 4.57
N PHE A 56 2.50 3.63 5.75
CA PHE A 56 2.04 4.49 6.84
C PHE A 56 3.12 4.74 7.88
N ASN A 57 4.31 4.18 7.74
CA ASN A 57 5.36 4.22 8.74
C ASN A 57 4.83 3.88 10.15
N ALA A 58 3.86 2.97 10.20
CA ALA A 58 3.04 2.65 11.36
C ALA A 58 3.32 1.24 11.86
N GLU A 59 3.65 1.09 13.12
CA GLU A 59 3.63 -0.20 13.81
C GLU A 59 2.35 -0.26 14.64
N THR A 60 1.52 -1.27 14.40
CA THR A 60 0.19 -1.39 15.03
C THR A 60 0.12 -2.59 15.96
N SER A 61 -0.38 -2.39 17.18
CA SER A 61 -0.64 -3.47 18.14
C SER A 61 -2.07 -4.02 17.98
N LEU A 62 -2.22 -5.34 18.16
CA LEU A 62 -3.52 -5.97 18.36
C LEU A 62 -3.83 -6.20 19.84
N VAL A 63 -2.84 -6.18 20.71
CA VAL A 63 -3.04 -6.34 22.16
C VAL A 63 -3.53 -5.05 22.78
N TYR A 64 -2.81 -3.94 22.55
CA TYR A 64 -3.08 -2.66 23.22
C TYR A 64 -4.12 -1.79 22.52
N ASP A 65 -4.30 -1.96 21.21
CA ASP A 65 -5.15 -1.08 20.41
C ASP A 65 -5.98 -1.82 19.36
N LYS A 66 -6.41 -3.06 19.68
CA LYS A 66 -7.29 -3.83 18.81
C LYS A 66 -8.62 -3.11 18.62
N THR A 67 -9.06 -3.03 17.38
CA THR A 67 -10.39 -2.50 17.03
C THR A 67 -11.35 -3.64 16.69
N GLU A 68 -12.65 -3.37 16.69
CA GLU A 68 -13.69 -4.31 16.23
C GLU A 68 -13.55 -4.68 14.73
N PHE A 69 -12.69 -3.96 14.01
CA PHE A 69 -12.42 -4.14 12.58
C PHE A 69 -11.14 -4.91 12.29
N ASP A 70 -10.40 -5.30 13.33
CA ASP A 70 -9.18 -6.08 13.19
C ASP A 70 -9.47 -7.58 13.29
N GLY A 71 -8.70 -8.37 12.54
CA GLY A 71 -8.69 -9.82 12.63
C GLY A 71 -8.00 -10.32 13.90
N SER A 72 -7.59 -11.58 13.90
CA SER A 72 -7.05 -12.24 15.09
C SER A 72 -5.54 -12.42 15.05
N TYR A 73 -4.88 -12.16 13.90
CA TYR A 73 -3.47 -12.43 13.74
C TYR A 73 -2.63 -11.17 13.91
N VAL A 74 -1.65 -11.24 14.80
CA VAL A 74 -0.70 -10.15 15.05
C VAL A 74 0.16 -9.88 13.82
N MET A 75 0.58 -8.63 13.68
CA MET A 75 1.41 -8.19 12.56
C MET A 75 2.91 -8.27 12.91
N HIS A 76 3.26 -8.01 14.16
CA HIS A 76 4.63 -7.98 14.67
C HIS A 76 4.82 -9.04 15.75
N GLN A 77 6.05 -9.53 15.89
CA GLN A 77 6.39 -10.46 16.95
C GLN A 77 6.22 -9.84 18.34
N ASP A 78 6.65 -8.59 18.49
CA ASP A 78 6.65 -7.87 19.78
C ASP A 78 5.35 -7.08 20.01
N ASP A 79 4.42 -7.13 19.06
CA ASP A 79 3.14 -6.40 19.08
C ASP A 79 3.29 -4.93 19.47
N LEU A 80 4.31 -4.27 18.93
CA LEU A 80 4.63 -2.87 19.20
C LEU A 80 3.66 -1.92 18.50
N CYS A 81 3.50 -0.73 19.09
CA CYS A 81 2.71 0.34 18.50
C CYS A 81 3.48 1.66 18.62
N ASN A 82 3.70 2.33 17.49
CA ASN A 82 4.30 3.66 17.47
C ASN A 82 3.24 4.76 17.29
N ASP A 83 3.65 6.04 17.29
CA ASP A 83 2.72 7.19 17.14
C ASP A 83 1.93 7.12 15.82
N ASN A 84 2.58 6.78 14.69
CA ASN A 84 1.87 6.57 13.44
C ASN A 84 0.88 5.40 13.52
N GLY A 85 1.20 4.36 14.28
CA GLY A 85 0.29 3.24 14.55
C GLY A 85 -0.98 3.67 15.25
N LEU A 86 -0.87 4.49 16.31
CA LEU A 86 -2.03 5.07 17.00
C LEU A 86 -2.87 5.93 16.06
N ARG A 87 -2.24 6.76 15.23
CA ARG A 87 -2.91 7.61 14.24
C ARG A 87 -3.62 6.78 13.18
N LEU A 88 -2.97 5.73 12.67
CA LEU A 88 -3.55 4.81 11.69
C LEU A 88 -4.76 4.07 12.26
N LYS A 89 -4.68 3.59 13.50
CA LYS A 89 -5.81 2.96 14.21
C LYS A 89 -6.96 3.94 14.41
N SER A 90 -6.69 5.17 14.82
CA SER A 90 -7.71 6.23 14.94
C SER A 90 -8.39 6.51 13.60
N PHE A 91 -7.61 6.61 12.51
CA PHE A 91 -8.12 6.77 11.15
C PHE A 91 -8.98 5.57 10.74
N SER A 92 -8.54 4.34 11.01
CA SER A 92 -9.27 3.12 10.69
C SER A 92 -10.62 3.06 11.42
N ARG A 93 -10.66 3.40 12.71
CA ARG A 93 -11.91 3.52 13.47
C ARG A 93 -12.87 4.52 12.86
N GLN A 94 -12.39 5.71 12.51
CA GLN A 94 -13.21 6.78 11.94
C GLN A 94 -13.91 6.36 10.65
N PHE A 95 -13.22 5.62 9.78
CA PHE A 95 -13.75 5.15 8.50
C PHE A 95 -14.29 3.72 8.53
N LYS A 96 -14.27 3.06 9.69
CA LYS A 96 -14.69 1.67 9.90
C LYS A 96 -13.96 0.72 8.94
N LEU A 97 -12.61 0.82 8.93
CA LEU A 97 -11.74 0.06 8.05
C LEU A 97 -11.17 -1.16 8.77
N CYS A 98 -11.26 -2.30 8.13
CA CYS A 98 -10.58 -3.53 8.50
C CYS A 98 -9.13 -3.50 7.99
N MET A 99 -8.24 -4.21 8.68
CA MET A 99 -6.88 -4.53 8.23
C MET A 99 -6.85 -5.97 7.71
N PRO A 100 -6.98 -6.21 6.39
CA PRO A 100 -7.05 -7.56 5.83
C PRO A 100 -5.90 -8.47 6.26
N GLN A 101 -4.69 -7.94 6.37
CA GLN A 101 -3.51 -8.70 6.80
C GLN A 101 -3.69 -9.38 8.16
N THR A 102 -4.61 -8.90 9.01
CA THR A 102 -4.89 -9.49 10.33
C THR A 102 -5.92 -10.61 10.29
N TYR A 103 -6.51 -10.90 9.12
CA TYR A 103 -7.54 -11.95 8.97
C TYR A 103 -6.99 -13.26 8.41
N PHE A 104 -5.80 -13.25 7.80
CA PHE A 104 -5.19 -14.41 7.19
C PHE A 104 -3.95 -14.84 7.97
N ILE A 105 -3.78 -16.16 8.10
CA ILE A 105 -2.64 -16.71 8.85
C ILE A 105 -1.45 -16.89 7.92
N HIS A 106 -0.35 -16.24 8.26
CA HIS A 106 0.94 -16.40 7.60
C HIS A 106 2.03 -16.54 8.65
N PRO A 107 3.13 -17.20 8.35
CA PRO A 107 4.32 -17.21 9.21
C PRO A 107 4.75 -15.77 9.52
N LEU A 108 5.19 -15.49 10.74
CA LEU A 108 5.61 -14.14 11.13
C LEU A 108 6.68 -13.55 10.20
N ASP A 109 7.63 -14.39 9.79
CA ASP A 109 8.72 -13.97 8.89
C ASP A 109 8.23 -13.51 7.50
N GLU A 110 7.04 -13.94 7.09
CA GLU A 110 6.42 -13.58 5.82
C GLU A 110 5.48 -12.38 5.92
N ARG A 111 5.34 -11.75 7.11
CA ARG A 111 4.43 -10.62 7.31
C ARG A 111 5.13 -9.26 7.20
N TYR A 112 6.46 -9.24 7.34
CA TYR A 112 7.22 -8.00 7.33
C TYR A 112 7.24 -7.36 5.95
N THR A 113 6.90 -6.08 5.90
CA THR A 113 6.84 -5.30 4.66
C THR A 113 8.08 -4.44 4.44
N TRP A 114 8.90 -4.24 5.47
CA TRP A 114 10.12 -3.44 5.40
C TRP A 114 11.29 -4.14 6.10
N TYR A 115 12.48 -3.97 5.55
CA TYR A 115 13.73 -4.52 6.06
C TYR A 115 14.79 -3.43 6.07
N SER A 116 15.53 -3.32 7.19
CA SER A 116 16.69 -2.43 7.23
C SER A 116 17.76 -2.89 6.20
N PRO A 117 18.61 -1.96 5.71
CA PRO A 117 19.66 -2.30 4.73
C PRO A 117 20.63 -3.40 5.20
N ASP A 118 20.81 -3.56 6.50
CA ASP A 118 21.61 -4.62 7.11
C ASP A 118 20.81 -5.89 7.44
N ASN A 119 19.54 -5.95 7.09
CA ASN A 119 18.59 -7.02 7.37
C ASN A 119 18.40 -7.40 8.85
N LYS A 120 18.85 -6.56 9.79
CA LYS A 120 18.72 -6.85 11.22
C LYS A 120 17.37 -6.44 11.79
N THR A 121 16.78 -5.39 11.23
CA THR A 121 15.47 -4.89 11.65
C THR A 121 14.44 -5.16 10.56
N LYS A 122 13.27 -5.63 10.97
CA LYS A 122 12.14 -5.90 10.08
C LYS A 122 10.88 -5.33 10.71
N ASN A 123 10.05 -4.66 9.93
CA ASN A 123 8.80 -4.05 10.41
C ASN A 123 7.67 -4.26 9.41
N VAL A 124 6.44 -4.15 9.90
CA VAL A 124 5.25 -3.99 9.05
C VAL A 124 4.89 -2.51 9.08
N LEU A 125 5.15 -1.82 7.99
CA LEU A 125 4.92 -0.37 7.84
C LEU A 125 3.86 -0.07 6.78
N ASP A 126 3.62 -1.02 5.89
CA ASP A 126 2.67 -0.93 4.79
C ASP A 126 1.38 -1.66 5.14
N TYR A 127 0.26 -1.06 4.79
CA TYR A 127 -1.06 -1.62 5.10
C TYR A 127 -2.02 -1.48 3.92
N VAL A 128 -2.92 -2.45 3.85
CA VAL A 128 -4.17 -2.35 3.11
C VAL A 128 -5.30 -2.23 4.12
N LEU A 129 -6.15 -1.25 3.94
CA LEU A 129 -7.31 -0.98 4.80
C LEU A 129 -8.56 -1.02 3.94
N THR A 130 -9.57 -1.75 4.35
CA THR A 130 -10.80 -1.93 3.56
C THR A 130 -12.04 -1.74 4.41
N GLN A 131 -13.10 -1.17 3.83
CA GLN A 131 -14.39 -1.20 4.51
C GLN A 131 -14.84 -2.65 4.73
N ARG A 132 -15.52 -2.92 5.86
CA ARG A 132 -16.01 -4.25 6.23
C ARG A 132 -16.76 -4.95 5.10
N PHE A 133 -17.53 -4.20 4.31
CA PHE A 133 -18.21 -4.75 3.15
C PHE A 133 -17.24 -5.27 2.08
N VAL A 134 -16.08 -4.64 1.89
CA VAL A 134 -15.05 -5.10 0.95
C VAL A 134 -14.31 -6.30 1.52
N ASN A 135 -14.04 -6.28 2.82
CA ASN A 135 -13.27 -7.32 3.49
C ASN A 135 -13.86 -8.73 3.30
N GLN A 136 -15.20 -8.86 3.22
CA GLN A 136 -15.86 -10.14 2.95
C GLN A 136 -15.57 -10.73 1.55
N TYR A 137 -15.09 -9.92 0.62
CA TYR A 137 -14.70 -10.35 -0.74
C TYR A 137 -13.19 -10.60 -0.86
N ILE A 138 -12.42 -10.35 0.18
CA ILE A 138 -10.98 -10.63 0.19
C ILE A 138 -10.80 -12.12 0.39
N LYS A 139 -10.07 -12.75 -0.52
CA LYS A 139 -9.74 -14.17 -0.47
C LYS A 139 -8.42 -14.41 0.21
N GLU A 140 -7.50 -13.48 0.03
CA GLU A 140 -6.17 -13.57 0.59
C GLU A 140 -5.54 -12.17 0.71
N CYS A 141 -4.67 -11.99 1.71
CA CYS A 141 -3.87 -10.79 1.87
C CYS A 141 -2.52 -11.17 2.49
N PHE A 142 -1.47 -11.07 1.71
CA PHE A 142 -0.14 -11.52 2.10
C PHE A 142 0.96 -10.60 1.57
N VAL A 143 2.14 -10.69 2.18
CA VAL A 143 3.36 -10.06 1.68
C VAL A 143 4.05 -11.04 0.74
N ASN A 144 4.37 -10.60 -0.48
CA ASN A 144 5.07 -11.45 -1.44
C ASN A 144 6.59 -11.33 -1.25
N PRO A 145 7.28 -12.37 -0.78
CA PRO A 145 8.72 -12.34 -0.52
C PRO A 145 9.57 -12.52 -1.79
N TYR A 146 8.95 -12.93 -2.90
CA TYR A 146 9.65 -13.38 -4.10
C TYR A 146 9.77 -12.33 -5.19
N LEU A 147 9.10 -11.17 -5.02
CA LEU A 147 9.22 -10.07 -5.98
C LEU A 147 10.37 -9.17 -5.53
N ASP A 148 11.48 -9.33 -6.22
CA ASP A 148 12.69 -8.51 -6.05
C ASP A 148 12.54 -7.21 -6.86
N PHE A 149 12.29 -6.12 -6.16
CA PHE A 149 12.27 -4.78 -6.72
C PHE A 149 13.39 -4.00 -6.06
N GLU A 150 14.57 -4.14 -6.18
CA GLU A 150 15.63 -3.27 -5.61
C GLU A 150 15.11 -2.25 -4.56
N SER A 151 14.33 -2.73 -3.60
CA SER A 151 13.62 -1.94 -2.58
C SER A 151 13.77 -2.64 -1.23
N ASP A 152 13.87 -1.85 -0.18
CA ASP A 152 13.79 -2.30 1.21
C ASP A 152 12.35 -2.65 1.65
N HIS A 153 11.34 -2.32 0.80
CA HIS A 153 9.96 -2.73 1.00
C HIS A 153 9.58 -3.96 0.17
N ARG A 154 8.66 -4.76 0.69
CA ARG A 154 8.03 -5.90 0.02
C ARG A 154 6.61 -5.57 -0.37
N MET A 155 6.15 -6.15 -1.47
CA MET A 155 4.80 -5.95 -1.98
C MET A 155 3.76 -6.67 -1.15
N ILE A 156 2.68 -5.98 -0.78
CA ILE A 156 1.46 -6.60 -0.27
C ILE A 156 0.55 -6.95 -1.45
N VAL A 157 0.13 -8.20 -1.51
CA VAL A 157 -0.87 -8.69 -2.47
C VAL A 157 -2.19 -8.88 -1.74
N THR A 158 -3.26 -8.33 -2.31
CA THR A 158 -4.62 -8.52 -1.79
C THR A 158 -5.51 -9.03 -2.91
N GLU A 159 -5.98 -10.25 -2.77
CA GLU A 159 -6.87 -10.89 -3.74
C GLU A 159 -8.33 -10.60 -3.41
N ILE A 160 -9.05 -9.97 -4.33
CA ILE A 160 -10.45 -9.61 -4.15
C ILE A 160 -11.31 -10.33 -5.19
N GLU A 161 -12.21 -11.20 -4.74
CA GLU A 161 -13.22 -11.80 -5.60
C GLU A 161 -14.44 -10.87 -5.68
N THR A 162 -14.52 -10.09 -6.76
CA THR A 162 -15.68 -9.20 -6.94
C THR A 162 -16.96 -9.97 -7.21
N PRO A 163 -18.12 -9.49 -6.74
CA PRO A 163 -19.40 -10.11 -7.06
C PRO A 163 -19.58 -10.17 -8.57
N LYS A 164 -19.87 -11.36 -9.08
CA LYS A 164 -20.22 -11.52 -10.51
C LYS A 164 -21.51 -10.77 -10.76
N ASP A 165 -21.50 -9.81 -11.68
CA ASP A 165 -22.75 -9.17 -12.12
C ASP A 165 -23.62 -10.22 -12.79
N LYS A 166 -24.73 -10.57 -12.15
CA LYS A 166 -25.70 -11.54 -12.69
C LYS A 166 -26.32 -11.09 -14.02
N ARG A 167 -26.09 -9.84 -14.42
CA ARG A 167 -26.60 -9.23 -15.66
C ARG A 167 -25.59 -9.28 -16.82
N SER A 168 -24.31 -9.55 -16.55
CA SER A 168 -23.29 -9.60 -17.59
C SER A 168 -23.18 -11.01 -18.18
N ARG A 169 -23.99 -11.29 -19.19
CA ARG A 169 -23.75 -12.38 -20.15
C ARG A 169 -22.70 -12.00 -21.23
N TRP A 170 -21.91 -10.96 -20.97
CA TRP A 170 -20.86 -10.57 -21.89
C TRP A 170 -19.65 -11.45 -21.62
N THR A 171 -19.40 -12.38 -22.53
CA THR A 171 -18.11 -13.04 -22.64
C THR A 171 -17.08 -11.95 -22.96
N LEU A 172 -16.30 -11.55 -21.95
CA LEU A 172 -15.16 -10.70 -22.22
C LEU A 172 -14.26 -11.43 -23.21
N LYS A 173 -14.14 -10.89 -24.41
CA LYS A 173 -13.05 -11.29 -25.29
C LYS A 173 -11.77 -11.00 -24.50
N PRO A 174 -10.85 -11.96 -24.37
CA PRO A 174 -9.60 -11.70 -23.68
C PRO A 174 -8.94 -10.51 -24.37
N VAL A 175 -8.71 -9.43 -23.60
CA VAL A 175 -7.85 -8.35 -24.07
C VAL A 175 -6.46 -8.96 -24.12
N ILE A 176 -6.02 -9.27 -25.34
CA ILE A 176 -4.63 -9.67 -25.56
C ILE A 176 -3.81 -8.39 -25.30
N ILE A 177 -3.32 -8.26 -24.09
CA ILE A 177 -2.30 -7.25 -23.81
C ILE A 177 -1.07 -7.71 -24.59
N PRO A 178 -0.65 -6.95 -25.61
CA PRO A 178 0.57 -7.32 -26.34
C PRO A 178 1.69 -7.42 -25.30
N LYS A 179 2.43 -8.53 -25.35
CA LYS A 179 3.61 -8.67 -24.48
C LYS A 179 4.48 -7.45 -24.71
N PRO A 180 4.94 -6.78 -23.63
CA PRO A 180 5.81 -5.65 -23.79
C PRO A 180 7.01 -6.09 -24.63
N ASP A 181 7.36 -5.29 -25.62
CA ASP A 181 8.57 -5.50 -26.42
C ASP A 181 9.78 -5.29 -25.53
N VAL A 182 10.28 -6.40 -25.00
CA VAL A 182 11.42 -6.40 -24.06
C VAL A 182 12.65 -5.75 -24.66
N LYS A 183 12.88 -5.86 -25.99
CA LYS A 183 13.98 -5.17 -26.67
C LYS A 183 13.80 -3.66 -26.59
N ARG A 184 12.58 -3.18 -26.83
CA ARG A 184 12.26 -1.75 -26.80
C ARG A 184 12.34 -1.17 -25.38
N LEU A 185 11.92 -1.95 -24.36
CA LEU A 185 12.14 -1.58 -22.96
C LEU A 185 13.61 -1.48 -22.61
N TYR A 186 14.44 -2.41 -23.10
CA TYR A 186 15.88 -2.39 -22.87
C TYR A 186 16.57 -1.20 -23.56
N GLU A 187 16.12 -0.83 -24.75
CA GLU A 187 16.59 0.37 -25.47
C GLU A 187 16.23 1.66 -24.73
N TYR A 188 14.99 1.79 -24.23
CA TYR A 188 14.55 2.90 -23.39
C TYR A 188 15.35 2.99 -22.08
N GLN A 189 15.59 1.88 -21.43
CA GLN A 189 16.40 1.84 -20.22
C GLN A 189 17.85 2.31 -20.48
N LYS A 190 18.45 1.84 -21.57
CA LYS A 190 19.79 2.27 -21.99
C LYS A 190 19.85 3.77 -22.30
N GLU A 191 18.85 4.29 -23.00
CA GLU A 191 18.77 5.71 -23.33
C GLU A 191 18.56 6.57 -22.07
N TYR A 192 17.70 6.11 -21.16
CA TYR A 192 17.47 6.77 -19.86
C TYR A 192 18.74 6.84 -19.02
N LEU A 193 19.45 5.72 -18.87
CA LEU A 193 20.72 5.67 -18.14
C LEU A 193 21.78 6.58 -18.75
N LYS A 194 21.87 6.62 -20.08
CA LYS A 194 22.79 7.52 -20.79
C LYS A 194 22.49 8.99 -20.50
N ARG A 195 21.22 9.42 -20.65
CA ARG A 195 20.78 10.80 -20.37
C ARG A 195 21.03 11.20 -18.92
N THR A 196 20.72 10.30 -17.98
CA THR A 196 20.93 10.55 -16.55
C THR A 196 22.42 10.70 -16.22
N SER A 197 23.29 9.87 -16.81
CA SER A 197 24.74 9.97 -16.64
C SER A 197 25.32 11.28 -17.23
N GLU A 198 24.84 11.68 -18.39
CA GLU A 198 25.25 12.94 -19.04
C GLU A 198 24.81 14.14 -18.18
N GLU A 199 23.63 14.11 -17.61
CA GLU A 199 23.11 15.19 -16.75
C GLU A 199 23.86 15.28 -15.42
N ILE A 200 24.24 14.14 -14.83
CA ILE A 200 25.07 14.08 -13.61
C ILE A 200 26.47 14.65 -13.89
N ILE A 201 27.07 14.28 -15.02
CA ILE A 201 28.38 14.80 -15.42
C ILE A 201 28.31 16.32 -15.63
N LYS A 202 27.26 16.80 -16.32
CA LYS A 202 27.06 18.23 -16.57
C LYS A 202 26.93 19.01 -15.26
N ARG A 203 26.14 18.54 -14.30
CA ARG A 203 26.00 19.16 -12.97
C ARG A 203 27.29 19.20 -12.18
N LYS A 204 28.11 18.14 -12.26
CA LYS A 204 29.43 18.10 -11.61
C LYS A 204 30.46 19.07 -12.26
N THR A 205 30.35 19.33 -13.57
CA THR A 205 31.21 20.29 -14.26
C THR A 205 30.75 21.72 -14.04
N GLU A 206 29.45 21.97 -13.86
CA GLU A 206 28.89 23.31 -13.61
C GLU A 206 29.00 23.73 -12.13
N ASN A 207 29.19 22.78 -11.20
CA ASN A 207 29.30 23.06 -9.76
C ASN A 207 30.34 22.15 -9.08
N PRO A 208 31.65 22.39 -9.29
CA PRO A 208 32.73 21.53 -8.81
C PRO A 208 32.98 21.59 -7.30
N ALA A 209 32.19 22.36 -6.54
CA ALA A 209 32.39 22.63 -5.10
C ALA A 209 31.16 22.25 -4.23
N ALA A 210 30.31 21.31 -4.67
CA ALA A 210 29.21 20.79 -3.86
C ALA A 210 29.43 19.31 -3.50
#